data_37894b0d723d2c38370d200ed59ea108
#
_entry.id   37894b0d723d2c38370d200ed59ea108
#
_cell.length_a   1.000
_cell.length_b   1.000
_cell.length_c   1.000
_cell.angle_alpha   90.00
_cell.angle_beta   90.00
_cell.angle_gamma   90.00
#
_symmetry.space_group_name_H-M   'P 1'
#
loop_
_entity.id
_entity.type
_entity.pdbx_description
1 polymer ?
#
loop_
_entity_poly.entity_id
_entity_poly.type
_entity_poly.pdbx_seq_one_letter_code
_entity_poly.pdbx_strand_id
1 'polypeptide(L)'
;MTLSAADEAELWRRLADRSYVAAVCDVLDALGHREQAMHHRLRPLLPDRERCGFIGRARPIRWMEVDHADAADPYGLEIAAVDSLRPGDVAVHSTDHAGTNAPWGELMSTAAQA
;
A
#
# COMPACT_ATOMS: atom_id res chain seq x y z
N MET A 1 5.09 -22.80 -0.02
CA MET A 1 3.78 -23.26 -0.57
C MET A 1 3.08 -22.01 -1.10
N THR A 2 2.87 -21.96 -2.40
CA THR A 2 2.23 -20.79 -3.05
C THR A 2 0.72 -21.08 -3.13
N LEU A 3 -0.09 -20.18 -2.64
CA LEU A 3 -1.55 -20.28 -2.77
C LEU A 3 -1.96 -20.13 -4.24
N SER A 4 -3.04 -20.79 -4.64
CA SER A 4 -3.67 -20.47 -5.91
C SER A 4 -4.32 -19.07 -5.85
N ALA A 5 -4.55 -18.44 -7.00
CA ALA A 5 -5.20 -17.12 -7.04
C ALA A 5 -6.61 -17.15 -6.40
N ALA A 6 -7.35 -18.26 -6.55
CA ALA A 6 -8.67 -18.42 -5.93
C ALA A 6 -8.57 -18.55 -4.40
N ASP A 7 -7.60 -19.33 -3.89
CA ASP A 7 -7.38 -19.48 -2.44
C ASP A 7 -6.94 -18.15 -1.83
N GLU A 8 -6.12 -17.40 -2.54
CA GLU A 8 -5.67 -16.09 -2.11
C GLU A 8 -6.83 -15.08 -2.04
N ALA A 9 -7.68 -15.01 -3.04
CA ALA A 9 -8.85 -14.13 -3.05
C ALA A 9 -9.80 -14.46 -1.89
N GLU A 10 -10.04 -15.75 -1.62
CA GLU A 10 -10.86 -16.19 -0.49
C GLU A 10 -10.19 -15.82 0.85
N LEU A 11 -8.88 -15.96 0.97
CA LEU A 11 -8.15 -15.53 2.16
C LEU A 11 -8.35 -14.04 2.43
N TRP A 12 -8.16 -13.17 1.42
CA TRP A 12 -8.35 -11.72 1.57
C TRP A 12 -9.79 -11.38 1.97
N ARG A 13 -10.77 -12.02 1.35
CA ARG A 13 -12.18 -11.83 1.71
C ARG A 13 -12.44 -12.18 3.18
N ARG A 14 -11.98 -13.32 3.65
CA ARG A 14 -12.16 -13.77 5.05
C ARG A 14 -11.46 -12.84 6.06
N LEU A 15 -10.27 -12.35 5.71
CA LEU A 15 -9.55 -11.40 6.53
C LEU A 15 -10.30 -10.05 6.60
N ALA A 16 -10.81 -9.56 5.48
CA ALA A 16 -11.57 -8.31 5.44
C ALA A 16 -12.84 -8.37 6.30
N ASP A 17 -13.54 -9.51 6.28
CA ASP A 17 -14.80 -9.68 7.01
C ASP A 17 -14.61 -9.86 8.52
N ARG A 18 -13.48 -10.40 8.97
CA ARG A 18 -13.33 -10.92 10.33
C ARG A 18 -12.18 -10.33 11.13
N SER A 19 -11.29 -9.58 10.47
CA SER A 19 -10.09 -9.11 11.12
C SER A 19 -10.18 -7.62 11.46
N TYR A 20 -9.56 -7.25 12.56
CA TYR A 20 -9.26 -5.88 12.92
C TYR A 20 -7.82 -5.79 13.41
N VAL A 21 -7.23 -4.61 13.32
CA VAL A 21 -5.78 -4.41 13.49
C VAL A 21 -5.25 -5.03 14.78
N ALA A 22 -5.94 -4.86 15.91
CA ALA A 22 -5.48 -5.41 17.18
C ALA A 22 -5.40 -6.96 17.17
N ALA A 23 -6.43 -7.64 16.65
CA ALA A 23 -6.40 -9.10 16.55
C ALA A 23 -5.29 -9.61 15.61
N VAL A 24 -5.03 -8.89 14.52
CA VAL A 24 -3.91 -9.22 13.61
C VAL A 24 -2.58 -9.05 14.33
N CYS A 25 -2.40 -7.97 15.10
CA CYS A 25 -1.19 -7.76 15.89
C CYS A 25 -0.97 -8.86 16.92
N ASP A 26 -2.02 -9.27 17.66
CA ASP A 26 -1.92 -10.35 18.65
C ASP A 26 -1.48 -11.68 18.02
N VAL A 27 -2.02 -12.00 16.83
CA VAL A 27 -1.61 -13.21 16.10
C VAL A 27 -0.17 -13.10 15.61
N LEU A 28 0.23 -11.95 15.08
CA LEU A 28 1.60 -11.72 14.63
C LEU A 28 2.60 -11.80 15.79
N ASP A 29 2.26 -11.24 16.95
CA ASP A 29 3.06 -11.34 18.17
C ASP A 29 3.23 -12.79 18.62
N ALA A 30 2.18 -13.58 18.58
CA ALA A 30 2.23 -15.01 18.89
C ALA A 30 3.10 -15.82 17.92
N LEU A 31 3.19 -15.37 16.66
CA LEU A 31 4.07 -15.92 15.62
C LEU A 31 5.51 -15.37 15.69
N GLY A 32 5.82 -14.47 16.61
CA GLY A 32 7.14 -13.86 16.77
C GLY A 32 7.39 -12.61 15.91
N HIS A 33 6.37 -12.12 15.21
CA HIS A 33 6.43 -10.89 14.41
C HIS A 33 5.87 -9.71 15.21
N ARG A 34 6.73 -9.06 15.99
CA ARG A 34 6.36 -7.93 16.84
C ARG A 34 6.40 -6.60 16.10
N GLU A 35 5.72 -5.59 16.65
CA GLU A 35 5.75 -4.20 16.18
C GLU A 35 5.28 -4.04 14.71
N GLN A 36 4.27 -4.79 14.31
CA GLN A 36 3.75 -4.77 12.94
C GLN A 36 2.65 -3.73 12.69
N ALA A 37 2.21 -3.00 13.72
CA ALA A 37 1.26 -1.91 13.55
C ALA A 37 1.92 -0.69 12.91
N MET A 38 1.23 -0.07 11.98
CA MET A 38 1.68 1.19 11.39
C MET A 38 1.72 2.31 12.44
N HIS A 39 2.65 3.24 12.26
CA HIS A 39 2.79 4.36 13.18
C HIS A 39 1.53 5.23 13.22
N HIS A 40 1.14 5.70 14.40
CA HIS A 40 -0.08 6.47 14.64
C HIS A 40 -0.19 7.81 13.87
N ARG A 41 0.91 8.28 13.25
CA ARG A 41 0.90 9.45 12.35
C ARG A 41 0.23 9.17 11.01
N LEU A 42 0.15 7.89 10.58
CA LEU A 42 -0.63 7.53 9.41
C LEU A 42 -2.10 7.69 9.74
N ARG A 43 -2.79 8.52 8.99
CA ARG A 43 -4.19 8.88 9.22
C ARG A 43 -4.99 8.73 7.94
N PRO A 44 -6.22 8.23 8.02
CA PRO A 44 -7.13 8.25 6.88
C PRO A 44 -7.37 9.69 6.42
N LEU A 45 -7.37 9.93 5.14
CA LEU A 45 -7.79 11.19 4.53
C LEU A 45 -9.31 11.31 4.43
N LEU A 46 -10.03 10.17 4.42
CA LEU A 46 -11.48 10.16 4.39
C LEU A 46 -12.07 10.45 5.77
N PRO A 47 -13.14 11.24 5.86
CA PRO A 47 -13.78 11.58 7.12
C PRO A 47 -14.49 10.39 7.78
N ASP A 48 -14.97 9.44 6.98
CA ASP A 48 -15.67 8.24 7.43
C ASP A 48 -14.66 7.12 7.73
N ARG A 49 -14.39 6.93 9.03
CA ARG A 49 -13.43 5.93 9.49
C ARG A 49 -13.88 4.50 9.24
N GLU A 50 -15.17 4.23 9.20
CA GLU A 50 -15.71 2.89 8.95
C GLU A 50 -15.44 2.42 7.51
N ARG A 51 -15.28 3.36 6.60
CA ARG A 51 -14.96 3.12 5.18
C ARG A 51 -13.47 3.14 4.86
N CYS A 52 -12.60 3.36 5.86
CA CYS A 52 -11.15 3.45 5.66
C CYS A 52 -10.43 2.12 5.88
N GLY A 53 -11.13 1.05 6.22
CA GLY A 53 -10.54 -0.27 6.35
C GLY A 53 -10.25 -0.89 4.98
N PHE A 54 -9.04 -1.33 4.78
CA PHE A 54 -8.66 -2.12 3.60
C PHE A 54 -7.63 -3.19 4.01
N ILE A 55 -7.55 -4.23 3.21
CA ILE A 55 -6.58 -5.29 3.36
C ILE A 55 -6.11 -5.72 1.96
N GLY A 56 -4.84 -6.02 1.82
CA GLY A 56 -4.28 -6.43 0.54
C GLY A 56 -2.79 -6.71 0.64
N ARG A 57 -2.21 -7.06 -0.50
CA ARG A 57 -0.78 -7.32 -0.63
C ARG A 57 -0.02 -6.00 -0.73
N ALA A 58 0.92 -5.76 0.18
CA ALA A 58 1.76 -4.56 0.13
C ALA A 58 2.63 -4.55 -1.14
N ARG A 59 2.54 -3.44 -1.88
CA ARG A 59 3.44 -3.09 -2.99
C ARG A 59 4.26 -1.88 -2.58
N PRO A 60 5.45 -2.09 -2.00
CA PRO A 60 6.28 -0.99 -1.53
C PRO A 60 6.89 -0.22 -2.70
N ILE A 61 6.77 1.10 -2.64
CA ILE A 61 7.34 2.06 -3.59
C ILE A 61 8.20 3.02 -2.81
N ARG A 62 9.49 3.05 -3.11
CA ARG A 62 10.42 3.97 -2.46
C ARG A 62 10.68 5.16 -3.36
N TRP A 63 10.50 6.35 -2.80
CA TRP A 63 10.83 7.62 -3.43
C TRP A 63 12.19 8.11 -2.96
N MET A 64 12.96 8.64 -3.88
CA MET A 64 14.28 9.19 -3.59
C MET A 64 14.40 10.55 -4.27
N GLU A 65 15.01 11.51 -3.59
CA GLU A 65 15.42 12.75 -4.23
C GLU A 65 16.58 12.47 -5.17
N VAL A 66 16.54 13.11 -6.33
CA VAL A 66 17.59 13.00 -7.35
C VAL A 66 18.10 14.39 -7.74
N ASP A 67 19.38 14.50 -8.04
CA ASP A 67 19.99 15.77 -8.44
C ASP A 67 19.65 16.16 -9.88
N HIS A 68 19.11 15.23 -10.66
CA HIS A 68 18.72 15.45 -12.03
C HIS A 68 17.51 14.60 -12.41
N ALA A 69 16.69 15.10 -13.31
CA ALA A 69 15.61 14.33 -13.92
C ALA A 69 16.05 13.89 -15.33
N ASP A 70 15.63 12.69 -15.73
CA ASP A 70 15.75 12.29 -17.14
C ASP A 70 14.75 13.13 -17.96
N ALA A 71 15.29 14.06 -18.76
CA ALA A 71 14.47 14.95 -19.58
C ALA A 71 13.68 14.21 -20.67
N ALA A 72 14.13 13.02 -21.07
CA ALA A 72 13.47 12.21 -22.09
C ALA A 72 12.30 11.39 -21.50
N ASP A 73 12.41 10.98 -20.24
CA ASP A 73 11.39 10.16 -19.57
C ASP A 73 11.31 10.47 -18.06
N PRO A 74 10.83 11.67 -17.68
CA PRO A 74 10.84 12.11 -16.29
C PRO A 74 9.88 11.34 -15.37
N TYR A 75 8.92 10.59 -15.91
CA TYR A 75 7.87 9.88 -15.16
C TYR A 75 7.87 8.37 -15.39
N GLY A 76 8.79 7.82 -16.16
CA GLY A 76 8.75 6.42 -16.60
C GLY A 76 8.71 5.42 -15.45
N LEU A 77 9.54 5.62 -14.42
CA LEU A 77 9.54 4.73 -13.24
C LEU A 77 8.25 4.84 -12.42
N GLU A 78 7.69 6.04 -12.32
CA GLU A 78 6.43 6.29 -11.62
C GLU A 78 5.27 5.59 -12.35
N ILE A 79 5.17 5.77 -13.67
CA ILE A 79 4.17 5.11 -14.51
C ILE A 79 4.32 3.59 -14.43
N ALA A 80 5.53 3.07 -14.58
CA ALA A 80 5.79 1.63 -14.47
C ALA A 80 5.42 1.06 -13.11
N ALA A 81 5.60 1.82 -12.02
CA ALA A 81 5.17 1.40 -10.69
C ALA A 81 3.66 1.28 -10.59
N VAL A 82 2.90 2.25 -11.12
CA VAL A 82 1.43 2.22 -11.15
C VAL A 82 0.92 1.08 -12.03
N ASP A 83 1.46 0.92 -13.23
CA ASP A 83 1.09 -0.13 -14.18
C ASP A 83 1.40 -1.55 -13.67
N SER A 84 2.30 -1.68 -12.70
CA SER A 84 2.63 -2.96 -12.08
C SER A 84 1.63 -3.42 -11.01
N LEU A 85 0.73 -2.54 -10.59
CA LEU A 85 -0.28 -2.86 -9.57
C LEU A 85 -1.31 -3.87 -10.12
N ARG A 86 -1.80 -4.72 -9.23
CA ARG A 86 -2.79 -5.75 -9.53
C ARG A 86 -3.97 -5.62 -8.58
N PRO A 87 -5.15 -6.10 -8.96
CA PRO A 87 -6.29 -6.15 -8.04
C PRO A 87 -5.90 -6.79 -6.70
N GLY A 88 -6.21 -6.12 -5.60
CA GLY A 88 -5.84 -6.53 -4.24
C GLY A 88 -4.47 -6.06 -3.76
N ASP A 89 -3.69 -5.35 -4.59
CA ASP A 89 -2.47 -4.69 -4.14
C ASP A 89 -2.78 -3.39 -3.38
N VAL A 90 -1.93 -3.07 -2.42
CA VAL A 90 -1.93 -1.81 -1.67
C VAL A 90 -0.59 -1.11 -1.90
N ALA A 91 -0.60 0.01 -2.60
CA ALA A 91 0.59 0.82 -2.80
C ALA A 91 1.03 1.46 -1.47
N VAL A 92 2.23 1.12 -1.01
CA VAL A 92 2.82 1.64 0.23
C VAL A 92 4.03 2.49 -0.12
N HIS A 93 3.89 3.79 0.03
CA HIS A 93 4.93 4.75 -0.32
C HIS A 93 5.83 5.06 0.87
N SER A 94 7.15 4.99 0.65
CA SER A 94 8.16 5.46 1.58
C SER A 94 8.90 6.64 0.99
N THR A 95 8.88 7.77 1.69
CA THR A 95 9.64 8.97 1.36
C THR A 95 10.67 9.19 2.46
N ASP A 96 11.96 9.25 2.14
CA ASP A 96 13.01 9.42 3.14
C ASP A 96 12.96 10.80 3.80
N HIS A 97 12.41 11.80 3.10
CA HIS A 97 12.16 13.14 3.62
C HIS A 97 10.79 13.62 3.17
N ALA A 98 10.17 14.46 3.98
CA ALA A 98 8.99 15.20 3.58
C ALA A 98 9.39 16.25 2.52
N GLY A 99 9.61 15.80 1.30
CA GLY A 99 9.91 16.65 0.17
C GLY A 99 8.78 17.64 -0.13
N THR A 100 9.06 18.59 -0.98
CA THR A 100 8.06 19.54 -1.49
C THR A 100 7.12 18.93 -2.52
N ASN A 101 7.43 17.72 -3.00
CA ASN A 101 6.70 17.03 -4.05
C ASN A 101 5.73 15.99 -3.46
N ALA A 102 4.51 15.95 -3.97
CA ALA A 102 3.53 14.93 -3.62
C ALA A 102 3.83 13.65 -4.40
N PRO A 103 4.08 12.51 -3.75
CA PRO A 103 4.40 11.25 -4.42
C PRO A 103 3.18 10.53 -5.00
N TRP A 104 1.97 11.04 -4.76
CA TRP A 104 0.72 10.44 -5.23
C TRP A 104 -0.35 11.49 -5.44
N GLY A 105 -1.16 11.33 -6.47
CA GLY A 105 -2.23 12.26 -6.83
C GLY A 105 -3.44 11.58 -7.45
N GLU A 106 -4.38 12.39 -7.89
CA GLU A 106 -5.64 11.94 -8.48
C GLU A 106 -5.43 11.13 -9.77
N LEU A 107 -4.52 11.55 -10.64
CA LEU A 107 -4.22 10.83 -11.89
C LEU A 107 -3.70 9.42 -11.62
N MET A 108 -2.79 9.28 -10.65
CA MET A 108 -2.28 7.97 -10.25
C MET A 108 -3.38 7.10 -9.61
N SER A 109 -4.24 7.69 -8.80
CA SER A 109 -5.39 6.98 -8.21
C SER A 109 -6.34 6.47 -9.29
N THR A 110 -6.61 7.28 -10.32
CA THR A 110 -7.45 6.90 -11.45
C THR A 110 -6.80 5.78 -12.28
N ALA A 111 -5.52 5.89 -12.57
CA ALA A 111 -4.78 4.86 -13.31
C ALA A 111 -4.73 3.53 -12.55
N ALA A 112 -4.52 3.58 -11.23
CA ALA A 112 -4.48 2.38 -10.39
C ALA A 112 -5.85 1.67 -10.24
N GLN A 113 -6.96 2.31 -10.61
CA GLN A 113 -8.31 1.75 -10.58
C GLN A 113 -8.74 1.15 -11.93
N ALA A 114 -8.02 1.46 -13.00
CA ALA A 114 -8.33 0.99 -14.35
C ALA A 114 -7.84 -0.44 -14.60
#